data_30c11363ecbc7e6e4c2c47fe1cb9d551
#
_entry.id   30c11363ecbc7e6e4c2c47fe1cb9d551
#
_cell.length_a   1.000
_cell.length_b   1.000
_cell.length_c   1.000
_cell.angle_alpha   90.00
_cell.angle_beta   90.00
_cell.angle_gamma   90.00
#
_symmetry.space_group_name_H-M   'P 1'
#
loop_
_entity.id
_entity.type
_entity.pdbx_description
1 polymer ?
#
loop_
_entity_poly.entity_id
_entity_poly.type
_entity_poly.pdbx_seq_one_letter_code
_entity_poly.pdbx_strand_id
1 'polypeptide(L)'
;ASVLLLLPEWSWLAALLSALPAAAFAVLTLKLLRQSRRGADVSTAFWRLGMACLLLSSLAASAVALGVPGLELLAGVLFLYGFAGSLTCGMLYKIVPFLVWLHLQRLSQRRFAIPNMKQIISEGWIRYQWRGHLASVPLLALALSWPSRWLLLPAAVSLMLSQLLLARNLCYAVRRYRSAVAAMAAAPVSA
;
A
#
# COMPACT_ATOMS: atom_id res chain seq x y z
N ALA A 1 17.19 17.12 -8.35
CA ALA A 1 17.99 16.27 -7.48
C ALA A 1 18.98 15.39 -8.25
N SER A 2 18.55 14.69 -9.31
CA SER A 2 19.41 13.74 -10.05
C SER A 2 20.66 14.38 -10.69
N VAL A 3 20.57 15.62 -11.17
CA VAL A 3 21.72 16.34 -11.77
C VAL A 3 22.73 16.77 -10.69
N LEU A 4 22.26 17.09 -9.48
CA LEU A 4 23.13 17.50 -8.38
C LEU A 4 23.94 16.33 -7.79
N LEU A 5 23.47 15.07 -7.96
CA LEU A 5 24.22 13.87 -7.54
C LEU A 5 25.46 13.60 -8.41
N LEU A 6 25.56 14.22 -9.59
CA LEU A 6 26.75 14.14 -10.45
C LEU A 6 27.89 15.05 -9.98
N LEU A 7 27.60 15.99 -9.07
CA LEU A 7 28.57 16.92 -8.51
C LEU A 7 28.75 16.60 -7.01
N PRO A 8 29.85 15.93 -6.62
CA PRO A 8 30.05 15.50 -5.23
C PRO A 8 29.98 16.64 -4.20
N GLU A 9 30.35 17.85 -4.60
CA GLU A 9 30.29 19.05 -3.78
C GLU A 9 28.88 19.47 -3.39
N TRP A 10 27.85 19.06 -4.15
CA TRP A 10 26.45 19.45 -3.97
C TRP A 10 25.56 18.28 -3.48
N SER A 11 26.16 17.14 -3.12
CA SER A 11 25.44 15.94 -2.66
C SER A 11 24.56 16.20 -1.45
N TRP A 12 25.01 17.01 -0.50
CA TRP A 12 24.26 17.41 0.69
C TRP A 12 23.00 18.23 0.33
N LEU A 13 23.09 19.09 -0.72
CA LEU A 13 21.94 19.87 -1.21
C LEU A 13 20.90 18.95 -1.86
N ALA A 14 21.32 17.95 -2.63
CA ALA A 14 20.44 16.93 -3.20
C ALA A 14 19.75 16.11 -2.08
N ALA A 15 20.46 15.76 -1.03
CA ALA A 15 19.91 15.09 0.15
C ALA A 15 18.82 15.94 0.82
N LEU A 16 19.07 17.24 1.08
CA LEU A 16 18.09 18.14 1.67
C LEU A 16 16.87 18.34 0.78
N LEU A 17 17.06 18.58 -0.51
CA LEU A 17 15.96 18.79 -1.47
C LEU A 17 15.05 17.57 -1.63
N SER A 18 15.55 16.37 -1.38
CA SER A 18 14.75 15.15 -1.40
C SER A 18 14.12 14.81 -0.06
N ALA A 19 14.84 14.98 1.06
CA ALA A 19 14.41 14.58 2.40
C ALA A 19 13.36 15.52 2.98
N LEU A 20 13.51 16.84 2.82
CA LEU A 20 12.59 17.83 3.40
C LEU A 20 11.15 17.71 2.88
N PRO A 21 10.88 17.63 1.55
CA PRO A 21 9.53 17.42 1.05
C PRO A 21 8.94 16.08 1.49
N ALA A 22 9.74 15.01 1.51
CA ALA A 22 9.30 13.70 1.96
C ALA A 22 8.91 13.70 3.44
N ALA A 23 9.72 14.33 4.30
CA ALA A 23 9.42 14.49 5.71
C ALA A 23 8.17 15.35 5.94
N ALA A 24 8.06 16.49 5.26
CA ALA A 24 6.90 17.36 5.35
C ALA A 24 5.61 16.63 4.94
N PHE A 25 5.63 15.93 3.80
CA PHE A 25 4.51 15.14 3.32
C PHE A 25 4.12 14.04 4.32
N ALA A 26 5.09 13.29 4.83
CA ALA A 26 4.83 12.22 5.79
C ALA A 26 4.24 12.77 7.11
N VAL A 27 4.81 13.83 7.67
CA VAL A 27 4.34 14.45 8.92
C VAL A 27 2.92 15.01 8.76
N LEU A 28 2.66 15.75 7.67
CA LEU A 28 1.33 16.31 7.39
C LEU A 28 0.30 15.21 7.22
N THR A 29 0.62 14.17 6.45
CA THR A 29 -0.26 13.01 6.25
C THR A 29 -0.55 12.30 7.56
N LEU A 30 0.46 12.04 8.40
CA LEU A 30 0.27 11.41 9.71
C LEU A 30 -0.58 12.27 10.66
N LYS A 31 -0.41 13.59 10.66
CA LYS A 31 -1.26 14.52 11.42
C LYS A 31 -2.72 14.42 10.97
N LEU A 32 -2.99 14.48 9.67
CA LEU A 32 -4.34 14.35 9.12
C LEU A 32 -4.98 13.00 9.46
N LEU A 33 -4.21 11.90 9.39
CA LEU A 33 -4.68 10.57 9.76
C LEU A 33 -5.01 10.45 11.25
N ARG A 34 -4.30 11.16 12.12
CA ARG A 34 -4.59 11.20 13.57
C ARG A 34 -5.83 12.01 13.89
N GLN A 35 -6.08 13.10 13.17
CA GLN A 35 -7.25 13.98 13.36
C GLN A 35 -8.54 13.38 12.78
N SER A 36 -8.42 12.37 11.91
CA SER A 36 -9.57 11.69 11.33
C SER A 36 -10.37 10.95 12.43
N ARG A 37 -11.61 11.39 12.68
CA ARG A 37 -12.55 10.75 13.61
C ARG A 37 -13.08 9.40 13.12
N ARG A 38 -12.79 8.99 11.89
CA ARG A 38 -13.12 7.67 11.37
C ARG A 38 -12.24 6.65 12.09
N GLY A 39 -12.87 5.64 12.72
CA GLY A 39 -12.19 4.59 13.47
C GLY A 39 -11.03 3.97 12.70
N ALA A 40 -10.09 3.37 13.42
CA ALA A 40 -8.87 2.79 12.86
C ALA A 40 -9.21 1.70 11.83
N ASP A 41 -9.28 2.10 10.55
CA ASP A 41 -9.47 1.22 9.41
C ASP A 41 -8.12 0.60 9.01
N VAL A 42 -8.10 -0.65 8.59
CA VAL A 42 -6.89 -1.36 8.13
C VAL A 42 -6.19 -0.58 6.99
N SER A 43 -6.96 0.08 6.12
CA SER A 43 -6.42 0.97 5.08
C SER A 43 -5.56 2.10 5.67
N THR A 44 -5.95 2.67 6.82
CA THR A 44 -5.18 3.70 7.52
C THR A 44 -3.84 3.15 8.05
N ALA A 45 -3.81 1.88 8.44
CA ALA A 45 -2.57 1.22 8.87
C ALA A 45 -1.55 1.10 7.73
N PHE A 46 -2.01 0.77 6.51
CA PHE A 46 -1.15 0.79 5.32
C PHE A 46 -0.54 2.18 5.06
N TRP A 47 -1.34 3.24 5.20
CA TRP A 47 -0.85 4.60 5.04
C TRP A 47 0.21 4.97 6.09
N ARG A 48 0.00 4.58 7.36
CA ARG A 48 0.97 4.80 8.44
C ARG A 48 2.30 4.10 8.18
N LEU A 49 2.23 2.84 7.75
CA LEU A 49 3.43 2.08 7.36
C LEU A 49 4.14 2.75 6.18
N GLY A 50 3.38 3.12 5.14
CA GLY A 50 3.94 3.82 3.98
C GLY A 50 4.67 5.11 4.37
N MET A 51 4.08 5.95 5.25
CA MET A 51 4.75 7.17 5.70
C MET A 51 6.02 6.87 6.49
N ALA A 52 6.03 5.84 7.35
CA ALA A 52 7.22 5.42 8.06
C ALA A 52 8.32 4.96 7.09
N CYS A 53 7.96 4.15 6.09
CA CYS A 53 8.89 3.69 5.05
C CYS A 53 9.42 4.85 4.19
N LEU A 54 8.60 5.86 3.89
CA LEU A 54 9.03 7.06 3.17
C LEU A 54 10.11 7.83 3.97
N LEU A 55 9.91 8.00 5.27
CA LEU A 55 10.90 8.65 6.13
C LEU A 55 12.20 7.85 6.20
N LEU A 56 12.11 6.53 6.39
CA LEU A 56 13.31 5.68 6.43
C LEU A 56 14.03 5.64 5.08
N SER A 57 13.28 5.58 3.98
CA SER A 57 13.85 5.64 2.62
C SER A 57 14.56 6.96 2.36
N SER A 58 13.96 8.10 2.74
CA SER A 58 14.60 9.40 2.53
C SER A 58 15.84 9.58 3.42
N LEU A 59 15.85 9.03 4.63
CA LEU A 59 17.06 9.01 5.49
C LEU A 59 18.17 8.15 4.86
N ALA A 60 17.84 6.95 4.39
CA ALA A 60 18.80 6.09 3.72
C ALA A 60 19.36 6.73 2.43
N ALA A 61 18.49 7.32 1.61
CA ALA A 61 18.90 8.03 0.39
C ALA A 61 19.79 9.26 0.71
N SER A 62 19.50 9.99 1.79
CA SER A 62 20.35 11.09 2.24
C SER A 62 21.71 10.61 2.72
N ALA A 63 21.77 9.48 3.44
CA ALA A 63 23.03 8.88 3.86
C ALA A 63 23.88 8.45 2.66
N VAL A 64 23.28 7.85 1.63
CA VAL A 64 23.95 7.55 0.35
C VAL A 64 24.52 8.81 -0.29
N ALA A 65 23.73 9.89 -0.36
CA ALA A 65 24.17 11.16 -0.93
C ALA A 65 25.33 11.80 -0.14
N LEU A 66 25.44 11.50 1.14
CA LEU A 66 26.54 11.92 2.01
C LEU A 66 27.75 10.96 2.00
N GLY A 67 27.73 9.95 1.12
CA GLY A 67 28.85 9.04 0.90
C GLY A 67 28.83 7.76 1.75
N VAL A 68 27.72 7.42 2.39
CA VAL A 68 27.57 6.13 3.07
C VAL A 68 27.16 5.05 2.06
N PRO A 69 28.04 4.09 1.72
CA PRO A 69 27.74 3.07 0.71
C PRO A 69 26.84 1.97 1.25
N GLY A 70 26.20 1.22 0.34
CA GLY A 70 25.46 -0.01 0.65
C GLY A 70 24.01 0.20 1.09
N LEU A 71 23.52 1.41 1.14
CA LEU A 71 22.13 1.71 1.49
C LEU A 71 21.21 1.96 0.26
N GLU A 72 21.75 1.90 -0.95
CA GLU A 72 21.04 2.23 -2.20
C GLU A 72 19.84 1.29 -2.41
N LEU A 73 20.06 -0.02 -2.29
CA LEU A 73 19.00 -1.01 -2.43
C LEU A 73 17.96 -0.92 -1.31
N LEU A 74 18.42 -0.68 -0.09
CA LEU A 74 17.54 -0.49 1.06
C LEU A 74 16.63 0.73 0.86
N ALA A 75 17.20 1.87 0.46
CA ALA A 75 16.43 3.08 0.15
C ALA A 75 15.40 2.83 -0.96
N GLY A 76 15.80 2.14 -2.05
CA GLY A 76 14.93 1.80 -3.16
C GLY A 76 13.78 0.90 -2.75
N VAL A 77 14.03 -0.17 -1.98
CA VAL A 77 12.98 -1.09 -1.53
C VAL A 77 12.03 -0.43 -0.53
N LEU A 78 12.54 0.35 0.42
CA LEU A 78 11.69 1.09 1.34
C LEU A 78 10.80 2.10 0.59
N PHE A 79 11.30 2.71 -0.48
CA PHE A 79 10.50 3.62 -1.30
C PHE A 79 9.47 2.88 -2.14
N LEU A 80 9.89 1.89 -2.93
CA LEU A 80 9.01 1.24 -3.91
C LEU A 80 8.01 0.29 -3.22
N TYR A 81 8.50 -0.59 -2.35
CA TYR A 81 7.64 -1.59 -1.71
C TYR A 81 7.05 -1.07 -0.39
N GLY A 82 7.89 -0.52 0.46
CA GLY A 82 7.47 -0.01 1.77
C GLY A 82 6.50 1.17 1.66
N PHE A 83 6.85 2.21 0.90
CA PHE A 83 6.00 3.40 0.74
C PHE A 83 4.97 3.22 -0.36
N ALA A 84 5.37 3.16 -1.63
CA ALA A 84 4.44 3.15 -2.76
C ALA A 84 3.54 1.90 -2.75
N GLY A 85 4.08 0.73 -2.45
CA GLY A 85 3.33 -0.51 -2.33
C GLY A 85 2.28 -0.47 -1.21
N SER A 86 2.64 0.06 -0.03
CA SER A 86 1.69 0.23 1.08
C SER A 86 0.55 1.19 0.73
N LEU A 87 0.86 2.34 0.12
CA LEU A 87 -0.18 3.28 -0.31
C LEU A 87 -1.11 2.66 -1.35
N THR A 88 -0.55 1.97 -2.32
CA THR A 88 -1.32 1.27 -3.37
C THR A 88 -2.26 0.23 -2.75
N CYS A 89 -1.78 -0.63 -1.83
CA CYS A 89 -2.62 -1.57 -1.12
C CYS A 89 -3.75 -0.86 -0.35
N GLY A 90 -3.41 0.18 0.41
CA GLY A 90 -4.39 0.95 1.18
C GLY A 90 -5.45 1.63 0.31
N MET A 91 -5.06 2.13 -0.87
CA MET A 91 -5.97 2.72 -1.85
C MET A 91 -6.86 1.67 -2.53
N LEU A 92 -6.31 0.54 -2.96
CA LEU A 92 -7.08 -0.53 -3.61
C LEU A 92 -8.20 -1.04 -2.73
N TYR A 93 -7.99 -1.17 -1.43
CA TYR A 93 -9.03 -1.58 -0.47
C TYR A 93 -10.13 -0.55 -0.24
N LYS A 94 -9.94 0.69 -0.67
CA LYS A 94 -11.00 1.73 -0.69
C LYS A 94 -11.63 1.86 -2.07
N ILE A 95 -10.82 1.94 -3.10
CA ILE A 95 -11.28 2.23 -4.47
C ILE A 95 -12.06 1.04 -5.04
N VAL A 96 -11.56 -0.19 -4.92
CA VAL A 96 -12.19 -1.35 -5.54
C VAL A 96 -13.59 -1.64 -4.98
N PRO A 97 -13.81 -1.73 -3.64
CA PRO A 97 -15.17 -1.89 -3.11
C PRO A 97 -16.10 -0.72 -3.46
N PHE A 98 -15.58 0.50 -3.47
CA PHE A 98 -16.36 1.68 -3.86
C PHE A 98 -16.80 1.61 -5.33
N LEU A 99 -15.93 1.26 -6.26
CA LEU A 99 -16.27 1.13 -7.68
C LEU A 99 -17.28 0.01 -7.91
N VAL A 100 -17.11 -1.14 -7.26
CA VAL A 100 -18.07 -2.25 -7.31
C VAL A 100 -19.43 -1.79 -6.81
N TRP A 101 -19.49 -1.15 -5.65
CA TRP A 101 -20.73 -0.64 -5.08
C TRP A 101 -21.38 0.41 -5.98
N LEU A 102 -20.63 1.39 -6.49
CA LEU A 102 -21.12 2.45 -7.35
C LEU A 102 -21.72 1.89 -8.66
N HIS A 103 -21.05 0.91 -9.26
CA HIS A 103 -21.52 0.28 -10.50
C HIS A 103 -22.79 -0.54 -10.26
N LEU A 104 -22.86 -1.32 -9.19
CA LEU A 104 -24.05 -2.07 -8.81
C LEU A 104 -25.21 -1.11 -8.51
N GLN A 105 -24.96 0.03 -7.88
CA GLN A 105 -25.98 1.04 -7.61
C GLN A 105 -26.59 1.62 -8.90
N ARG A 106 -25.76 1.88 -9.91
CA ARG A 106 -26.23 2.33 -11.22
C ARG A 106 -27.06 1.27 -11.94
N LEU A 107 -26.65 0.00 -11.89
CA LEU A 107 -27.35 -1.09 -12.54
C LEU A 107 -28.69 -1.44 -11.85
N SER A 108 -28.74 -1.37 -10.52
CA SER A 108 -29.92 -1.77 -9.75
C SER A 108 -31.11 -0.81 -9.90
N GLN A 109 -30.88 0.46 -10.33
CA GLN A 109 -31.91 1.50 -10.42
C GLN A 109 -32.83 1.56 -9.17
N ARG A 110 -32.29 1.25 -7.99
CA ARG A 110 -32.99 1.12 -6.69
C ARG A 110 -34.00 -0.04 -6.59
N ARG A 111 -34.05 -0.95 -7.55
CA ARG A 111 -34.97 -2.11 -7.53
C ARG A 111 -34.45 -3.30 -6.76
N PHE A 112 -33.12 -3.38 -6.50
CA PHE A 112 -32.49 -4.49 -5.81
C PHE A 112 -31.66 -4.03 -4.62
N ALA A 113 -31.66 -4.83 -3.55
CA ALA A 113 -30.79 -4.61 -2.40
C ALA A 113 -29.32 -4.84 -2.78
N ILE A 114 -28.49 -3.81 -2.62
CA ILE A 114 -27.06 -3.86 -2.96
C ILE A 114 -26.25 -4.12 -1.68
N PRO A 115 -25.24 -5.02 -1.72
CA PRO A 115 -24.37 -5.22 -0.58
C PRO A 115 -23.61 -3.94 -0.23
N ASN A 116 -23.48 -3.66 1.07
CA ASN A 116 -22.71 -2.52 1.55
C ASN A 116 -21.23 -2.67 1.15
N MET A 117 -20.54 -1.55 0.92
CA MET A 117 -19.10 -1.54 0.56
C MET A 117 -18.24 -2.41 1.49
N LYS A 118 -18.52 -2.41 2.81
CA LYS A 118 -17.82 -3.24 3.80
C LYS A 118 -18.05 -4.75 3.64
N GLN A 119 -19.11 -5.14 2.92
CA GLN A 119 -19.47 -6.54 2.67
C GLN A 119 -18.84 -7.09 1.39
N ILE A 120 -18.30 -6.21 0.52
CA ILE A 120 -17.68 -6.61 -0.76
C ILE A 120 -16.37 -7.36 -0.50
N ILE A 121 -15.52 -6.83 0.39
CA ILE A 121 -14.32 -7.53 0.85
C ILE A 121 -14.37 -7.64 2.38
N SER A 122 -14.24 -8.84 2.91
CA SER A 122 -14.24 -9.06 4.37
C SER A 122 -13.02 -8.41 5.02
N GLU A 123 -13.24 -7.63 6.08
CA GLU A 123 -12.20 -6.95 6.84
C GLU A 123 -11.15 -7.93 7.42
N GLY A 124 -11.58 -9.14 7.78
CA GLY A 124 -10.68 -10.21 8.26
C GLY A 124 -9.59 -10.54 7.23
N TRP A 125 -9.96 -10.71 5.96
CA TRP A 125 -9.00 -11.00 4.89
C TRP A 125 -8.08 -9.82 4.59
N ILE A 126 -8.56 -8.59 4.70
CA ILE A 126 -7.73 -7.39 4.58
C ILE A 126 -6.69 -7.37 5.71
N ARG A 127 -7.08 -7.73 6.94
CA ARG A 127 -6.16 -7.83 8.08
C ARG A 127 -5.09 -8.91 7.92
N TYR A 128 -5.44 -10.07 7.33
CA TYR A 128 -4.44 -11.10 7.03
C TYR A 128 -3.40 -10.62 6.03
N GLN A 129 -3.85 -9.98 4.95
CA GLN A 129 -2.94 -9.39 3.97
C GLN A 129 -2.09 -8.27 4.60
N TRP A 130 -2.69 -7.42 5.44
CA TRP A 130 -1.97 -6.39 6.19
C TRP A 130 -0.84 -6.97 7.03
N ARG A 131 -1.11 -8.03 7.80
CA ARG A 131 -0.08 -8.70 8.63
C ARG A 131 1.05 -9.27 7.78
N GLY A 132 0.72 -9.90 6.64
CA GLY A 132 1.72 -10.39 5.69
C GLY A 132 2.56 -9.27 5.10
N HIS A 133 1.94 -8.16 4.72
CA HIS A 133 2.64 -6.97 4.20
C HIS A 133 3.53 -6.32 5.27
N LEU A 134 3.02 -6.17 6.48
CA LEU A 134 3.77 -5.63 7.62
C LEU A 134 4.99 -6.48 7.97
N ALA A 135 4.90 -7.81 7.88
CA ALA A 135 6.02 -8.71 8.12
C ALA A 135 7.04 -8.69 6.95
N SER A 136 6.56 -8.60 5.71
CA SER A 136 7.42 -8.65 4.52
C SER A 136 8.34 -7.44 4.38
N VAL A 137 7.90 -6.24 4.80
CA VAL A 137 8.70 -5.01 4.69
C VAL A 137 10.00 -5.12 5.51
N PRO A 138 9.98 -5.38 6.83
CA PRO A 138 11.21 -5.49 7.61
C PRO A 138 12.05 -6.71 7.24
N LEU A 139 11.42 -7.85 6.89
CA LEU A 139 12.17 -9.02 6.42
C LEU A 139 12.97 -8.72 5.15
N LEU A 140 12.36 -7.98 4.21
CA LEU A 140 13.03 -7.59 2.98
C LEU A 140 14.14 -6.57 3.27
N ALA A 141 13.89 -5.60 4.15
CA ALA A 141 14.91 -4.64 4.58
C ALA A 141 16.13 -5.33 5.24
N LEU A 142 15.87 -6.29 6.14
CA LEU A 142 16.93 -7.07 6.79
C LEU A 142 17.70 -7.95 5.80
N ALA A 143 17.00 -8.60 4.86
CA ALA A 143 17.64 -9.45 3.86
C ALA A 143 18.57 -8.65 2.92
N LEU A 144 18.27 -7.38 2.67
CA LEU A 144 19.12 -6.49 1.86
C LEU A 144 20.30 -5.92 2.67
N SER A 145 20.09 -5.63 3.97
CA SER A 145 21.15 -5.14 4.83
C SER A 145 22.14 -6.24 5.21
N TRP A 146 21.68 -7.48 5.27
CA TRP A 146 22.50 -8.65 5.61
C TRP A 146 22.22 -9.78 4.61
N PRO A 147 22.91 -9.79 3.44
CA PRO A 147 22.65 -10.76 2.39
C PRO A 147 22.97 -12.20 2.83
N SER A 148 21.94 -12.91 3.24
CA SER A 148 22.00 -14.32 3.65
C SER A 148 20.86 -15.09 3.02
N ARG A 149 21.15 -16.29 2.49
CA ARG A 149 20.11 -17.18 1.94
C ARG A 149 18.99 -17.48 2.95
N TRP A 150 19.35 -17.52 4.24
CA TRP A 150 18.39 -17.76 5.33
C TRP A 150 17.41 -16.61 5.56
N LEU A 151 17.78 -15.39 5.18
CA LEU A 151 16.90 -14.21 5.23
C LEU A 151 16.19 -13.96 3.90
N LEU A 152 16.84 -14.22 2.77
CA LEU A 152 16.25 -14.00 1.44
C LEU A 152 15.03 -14.89 1.18
N LEU A 153 15.08 -16.17 1.55
CA LEU A 153 13.96 -17.08 1.36
C LEU A 153 12.71 -16.66 2.14
N PRO A 154 12.72 -16.43 3.46
CA PRO A 154 11.53 -15.99 4.18
C PRO A 154 11.06 -14.60 3.74
N ALA A 155 11.98 -13.69 3.35
CA ALA A 155 11.60 -12.39 2.79
C ALA A 155 10.84 -12.55 1.47
N ALA A 156 11.34 -13.36 0.55
CA ALA A 156 10.69 -13.63 -0.73
C ALA A 156 9.32 -14.32 -0.54
N VAL A 157 9.24 -15.33 0.33
CA VAL A 157 8.00 -16.05 0.63
C VAL A 157 6.96 -15.11 1.26
N SER A 158 7.35 -14.29 2.24
CA SER A 158 6.42 -13.36 2.89
C SER A 158 5.90 -12.29 1.92
N LEU A 159 6.77 -11.77 1.05
CA LEU A 159 6.39 -10.86 -0.03
C LEU A 159 5.40 -11.53 -0.98
N MET A 160 5.70 -12.72 -1.48
CA MET A 160 4.84 -13.47 -2.39
C MET A 160 3.47 -13.74 -1.75
N LEU A 161 3.43 -14.22 -0.52
CA LEU A 161 2.19 -14.47 0.22
C LEU A 161 1.36 -13.20 0.38
N SER A 162 1.99 -12.07 0.73
CA SER A 162 1.31 -10.78 0.84
C SER A 162 0.65 -10.37 -0.48
N GLN A 163 1.35 -10.51 -1.62
CA GLN A 163 0.82 -10.17 -2.94
C GLN A 163 -0.27 -11.14 -3.41
N LEU A 164 -0.12 -12.44 -3.13
CA LEU A 164 -1.15 -13.44 -3.43
C LEU A 164 -2.44 -13.19 -2.63
N LEU A 165 -2.33 -12.81 -1.35
CA LEU A 165 -3.49 -12.43 -0.54
C LEU A 165 -4.18 -11.17 -1.08
N LEU A 166 -3.41 -10.17 -1.52
CA LEU A 166 -3.95 -8.99 -2.18
C LEU A 166 -4.72 -9.37 -3.44
N ALA A 167 -4.09 -10.11 -4.34
CA ALA A 167 -4.69 -10.56 -5.59
C ALA A 167 -5.98 -11.36 -5.34
N ARG A 168 -5.94 -12.31 -4.38
CA ARG A 168 -7.12 -13.08 -3.96
C ARG A 168 -8.27 -12.18 -3.51
N ASN A 169 -7.98 -11.17 -2.65
CA ASN A 169 -9.01 -10.26 -2.15
C ASN A 169 -9.65 -9.42 -3.27
N LEU A 170 -8.83 -8.96 -4.22
CA LEU A 170 -9.33 -8.23 -5.39
C LEU A 170 -10.15 -9.12 -6.33
N CYS A 171 -9.69 -10.35 -6.59
CA CYS A 171 -10.45 -11.34 -7.35
C CYS A 171 -11.80 -11.67 -6.70
N TYR A 172 -11.84 -11.73 -5.36
CA TYR A 172 -13.08 -11.94 -4.62
C TYR A 172 -14.07 -10.78 -4.84
N ALA A 173 -13.61 -9.53 -4.82
CA ALA A 173 -14.45 -8.38 -5.12
C ALA A 173 -15.05 -8.45 -6.54
N VAL A 174 -14.24 -8.84 -7.54
CA VAL A 174 -14.70 -9.03 -8.93
C VAL A 174 -15.72 -10.17 -9.02
N ARG A 175 -15.51 -11.30 -8.34
CA ARG A 175 -16.48 -12.41 -8.31
C ARG A 175 -17.81 -11.97 -7.68
N ARG A 176 -17.75 -11.23 -6.56
CA ARG A 176 -18.95 -10.67 -5.92
C ARG A 176 -19.72 -9.73 -6.86
N TYR A 177 -19.00 -8.87 -7.58
CA TYR A 177 -19.61 -8.03 -8.61
C TYR A 177 -20.33 -8.87 -9.67
N ARG A 178 -19.65 -9.86 -10.26
CA ARG A 178 -20.23 -10.72 -11.32
C ARG A 178 -21.46 -11.48 -10.83
N SER A 179 -21.42 -12.04 -9.62
CA SER A 179 -22.57 -12.76 -9.05
C SER A 179 -23.76 -11.83 -8.79
N ALA A 180 -23.53 -10.60 -8.34
CA ALA A 180 -24.61 -9.63 -8.14
C ALA A 180 -25.25 -9.21 -9.47
N VAL A 181 -24.45 -8.96 -10.51
CA VAL A 181 -24.95 -8.64 -11.86
C VAL A 181 -25.78 -9.78 -12.44
N ALA A 182 -25.29 -11.03 -12.32
CA ALA A 182 -26.02 -12.23 -12.79
C ALA A 182 -27.37 -12.38 -12.05
N ALA A 183 -27.39 -12.17 -10.74
CA ALA A 183 -28.64 -12.20 -9.96
C ALA A 183 -29.65 -11.14 -10.39
N MET A 184 -29.18 -9.92 -10.69
CA MET A 184 -30.03 -8.85 -11.23
C MET A 184 -30.61 -9.19 -12.61
N ALA A 185 -29.83 -9.83 -13.47
CA ALA A 185 -30.28 -10.25 -14.81
C ALA A 185 -31.27 -11.40 -14.78
N ALA A 186 -31.20 -12.28 -13.78
CA ALA A 186 -32.09 -13.43 -13.61
C ALA A 186 -33.43 -13.08 -12.90
N ALA A 187 -33.53 -11.90 -12.28
CA ALA A 187 -34.72 -11.49 -11.57
C ALA A 187 -35.86 -11.11 -12.57
N PRO A 188 -37.08 -11.65 -12.43
CA PRO A 188 -38.19 -11.29 -13.30
C PRO A 188 -38.49 -9.79 -13.18
N VAL A 189 -38.69 -9.15 -14.32
CA VAL A 189 -39.17 -7.75 -14.36
C VAL A 189 -40.61 -7.81 -13.84
N SER A 190 -40.83 -7.50 -12.55
CA SER A 190 -42.16 -7.29 -12.02
C SER A 190 -42.80 -6.10 -12.74
N ALA A 191 -43.77 -6.40 -13.56
CA ALA A 191 -44.62 -5.44 -14.26
C ALA A 191 -45.35 -4.54 -13.27
#